data_0b72dbb40db416cab2cd3a577552d889
#
_entry.id   0b72dbb40db416cab2cd3a577552d889
#
_cell.length_a   1.000
_cell.length_b   1.000
_cell.length_c   1.000
_cell.angle_alpha   90.00
_cell.angle_beta   90.00
_cell.angle_gamma   90.00
#
_symmetry.space_group_name_H-M   'P 1'
#
loop_
_entity.id
_entity.type
_entity.pdbx_description
1 polymer ?
#
loop_
_entity_poly.entity_id
_entity_poly.type
_entity_poly.pdbx_seq_one_letter_code
_entity_poly.pdbx_strand_id
1 'polypeptide(L)'
;MKSKNLNKLVSFHVSSYLIVGILTVTNPSQIVVAKGGHFAIDKQHTRVQRLAQFSDDTQQERSQLVQIANTLFNQGDLTGAEENLRKLVKKYPDYPFGYYQLGNVLFRQGKKEDAIKEYETAIKKNSKYALAYNALGVVFASQQRWEQAVSVYQKALNINPNYGDALTNIAQALWEQGNRKEAIASLEKALNIFKSQDRQEKIRQIEQILKDLKAGDDPSIS
;
A
#
# COMPACT_ATOMS: atom_id res chain seq x y z
N MET A 1 55.57 10.88 11.23
CA MET A 1 55.42 11.87 10.13
C MET A 1 53.99 11.83 9.61
N LYS A 2 53.30 12.97 9.79
CA LYS A 2 52.19 13.61 9.04
C LYS A 2 51.25 12.68 8.23
N SER A 3 50.01 12.43 8.70
CA SER A 3 48.84 13.28 8.52
C SER A 3 48.40 13.46 7.07
N LYS A 4 47.18 13.00 6.75
CA LYS A 4 46.11 13.90 6.22
C LYS A 4 44.78 13.17 6.10
N ASN A 5 43.80 13.69 6.84
CA ASN A 5 42.36 13.50 6.68
C ASN A 5 41.92 13.83 5.24
N LEU A 6 40.93 13.07 4.73
CA LEU A 6 40.01 13.63 3.75
C LEU A 6 38.61 13.07 3.98
N ASN A 7 37.83 13.84 4.73
CA ASN A 7 36.37 13.76 4.74
C ASN A 7 35.86 14.03 3.33
N LYS A 8 35.16 13.07 2.72
CA LYS A 8 34.26 13.34 1.60
C LYS A 8 32.82 13.12 2.07
N LEU A 9 32.17 14.22 2.39
CA LEU A 9 30.70 14.31 2.43
C LEU A 9 30.18 13.93 1.03
N VAL A 10 29.42 12.86 0.97
CA VAL A 10 28.57 12.55 -0.20
C VAL A 10 27.21 13.18 0.05
N SER A 11 26.98 14.31 -0.58
CA SER A 11 25.69 14.99 -0.63
C SER A 11 24.79 14.23 -1.62
N PHE A 12 23.75 13.56 -1.10
CA PHE A 12 22.71 13.01 -1.94
C PHE A 12 21.80 14.12 -2.43
N HIS A 13 21.95 14.50 -3.69
CA HIS A 13 20.99 15.34 -4.39
C HIS A 13 19.78 14.49 -4.79
N VAL A 14 18.66 14.72 -4.13
CA VAL A 14 17.36 14.25 -4.59
C VAL A 14 16.93 15.17 -5.73
N SER A 15 17.04 14.67 -6.95
CA SER A 15 16.62 15.40 -8.15
C SER A 15 15.14 15.15 -8.39
N SER A 16 14.30 16.06 -7.86
CA SER A 16 12.88 16.14 -8.25
C SER A 16 12.80 16.90 -9.57
N TYR A 17 12.57 16.19 -10.67
CA TYR A 17 12.25 16.82 -11.94
C TYR A 17 10.82 17.36 -11.92
N LEU A 18 10.69 18.64 -11.56
CA LEU A 18 9.53 19.46 -11.87
C LEU A 18 9.93 20.31 -13.08
N ILE A 19 9.46 19.92 -14.27
CA ILE A 19 9.59 20.77 -15.47
C ILE A 19 8.61 21.92 -15.32
N VAL A 20 9.04 22.98 -14.66
CA VAL A 20 8.48 24.31 -14.82
C VAL A 20 9.60 25.12 -15.45
N GLY A 21 9.36 25.65 -16.65
CA GLY A 21 10.30 26.51 -17.33
C GLY A 21 10.68 27.71 -16.45
N ILE A 22 11.81 27.59 -15.76
CA ILE A 22 12.41 28.68 -14.99
C ILE A 22 13.41 29.36 -15.91
N LEU A 23 13.06 30.56 -16.37
CA LEU A 23 14.02 31.52 -16.84
C LEU A 23 15.04 31.78 -15.70
N THR A 24 16.26 31.30 -15.85
CA THR A 24 17.37 31.58 -14.95
C THR A 24 17.76 33.06 -15.11
N VAL A 25 17.34 33.90 -14.18
CA VAL A 25 17.86 35.27 -14.06
C VAL A 25 19.15 35.20 -13.25
N THR A 26 20.29 35.29 -13.93
CA THR A 26 21.63 35.18 -13.33
C THR A 26 22.20 36.52 -12.85
N ASN A 27 21.38 37.56 -12.64
CA ASN A 27 21.93 38.80 -12.03
C ASN A 27 20.83 39.64 -11.35
N PRO A 28 20.90 39.87 -10.04
CA PRO A 28 19.87 40.64 -9.32
C PRO A 28 19.91 42.14 -9.54
N SER A 29 20.83 42.66 -10.35
CA SER A 29 21.07 44.12 -10.50
C SER A 29 20.43 44.78 -11.70
N GLN A 30 19.66 44.06 -12.56
CA GLN A 30 18.96 44.65 -13.69
C GLN A 30 17.50 44.17 -13.79
N ILE A 31 16.71 44.49 -12.76
CA ILE A 31 15.26 44.43 -12.90
C ILE A 31 14.79 45.78 -13.41
N VAL A 32 14.67 45.91 -14.76
CA VAL A 32 13.91 47.00 -15.35
C VAL A 32 12.43 46.71 -15.10
N VAL A 33 11.87 47.37 -14.09
CA VAL A 33 10.48 47.28 -13.69
C VAL A 33 9.63 47.99 -14.72
N ALA A 34 9.08 47.23 -15.69
CA ALA A 34 7.96 47.70 -16.50
C ALA A 34 6.74 47.79 -15.56
N LYS A 35 6.15 48.98 -15.44
CA LYS A 35 5.03 49.33 -14.51
C LYS A 35 3.73 48.51 -14.66
N GLY A 36 3.71 47.43 -15.42
CA GLY A 36 2.57 46.49 -15.56
C GLY A 36 2.82 45.05 -15.12
N GLY A 37 4.09 44.63 -14.84
CA GLY A 37 4.44 43.23 -14.59
C GLY A 37 4.24 42.77 -13.14
N HIS A 38 4.30 43.65 -12.18
CA HIS A 38 4.17 43.28 -10.75
C HIS A 38 2.80 42.71 -10.38
N PHE A 39 1.72 43.19 -11.01
CA PHE A 39 0.36 42.75 -10.68
C PHE A 39 0.03 41.35 -11.18
N ALA A 40 0.67 40.86 -12.24
CA ALA A 40 0.44 39.53 -12.78
C ALA A 40 1.25 38.46 -12.04
N ILE A 41 2.48 38.77 -11.65
CA ILE A 41 3.37 37.85 -10.90
C ILE A 41 2.84 37.65 -9.49
N ASP A 42 2.37 38.69 -8.83
CA ASP A 42 1.80 38.62 -7.47
C ASP A 42 0.49 37.80 -7.44
N LYS A 43 -0.39 37.96 -8.44
CA LYS A 43 -1.60 37.14 -8.56
C LYS A 43 -1.31 35.66 -8.83
N GLN A 44 -0.28 35.33 -9.61
CA GLN A 44 0.11 33.93 -9.84
C GLN A 44 0.73 33.31 -8.59
N HIS A 45 1.61 34.04 -7.90
CA HIS A 45 2.23 33.58 -6.65
C HIS A 45 1.18 33.30 -5.58
N THR A 46 0.24 34.21 -5.38
CA THR A 46 -0.90 34.06 -4.47
C THR A 46 -1.83 32.91 -4.85
N ARG A 47 -2.00 32.64 -6.16
CA ARG A 47 -2.80 31.51 -6.65
C ARG A 47 -2.11 30.19 -6.39
N VAL A 48 -0.79 30.07 -6.63
CA VAL A 48 -0.01 28.85 -6.36
C VAL A 48 0.03 28.57 -4.86
N GLN A 49 0.24 29.59 -4.03
CA GLN A 49 0.20 29.41 -2.55
C GLN A 49 -1.17 28.94 -2.07
N ARG A 50 -2.26 29.51 -2.57
CA ARG A 50 -3.62 29.05 -2.22
C ARG A 50 -3.88 27.61 -2.68
N LEU A 51 -3.44 27.22 -3.88
CA LEU A 51 -3.58 25.83 -4.34
C LEU A 51 -2.77 24.86 -3.51
N ALA A 52 -1.55 25.24 -3.10
CA ALA A 52 -0.72 24.44 -2.20
C ALA A 52 -1.40 24.27 -0.82
N GLN A 53 -1.92 25.34 -0.26
CA GLN A 53 -2.63 25.31 1.02
C GLN A 53 -3.91 24.45 0.93
N PHE A 54 -4.69 24.56 -0.14
CA PHE A 54 -5.86 23.70 -0.38
C PHE A 54 -5.48 22.21 -0.49
N SER A 55 -4.34 21.91 -1.12
CA SER A 55 -3.86 20.52 -1.21
C SER A 55 -3.45 19.98 0.15
N ASP A 56 -2.78 20.78 0.97
CA ASP A 56 -2.34 20.39 2.31
C ASP A 56 -3.52 20.19 3.25
N ASP A 57 -4.50 21.11 3.26
CA ASP A 57 -5.72 21.00 4.06
C ASP A 57 -6.51 19.73 3.67
N THR A 58 -6.61 19.45 2.37
CA THR A 58 -7.28 18.26 1.84
C THR A 58 -6.56 16.96 2.27
N GLN A 59 -5.24 16.96 2.24
CA GLN A 59 -4.45 15.81 2.65
C GLN A 59 -4.53 15.58 4.15
N GLN A 60 -4.48 16.66 4.93
CA GLN A 60 -4.61 16.60 6.39
C GLN A 60 -5.97 16.05 6.81
N GLU A 61 -7.05 16.52 6.22
CA GLU A 61 -8.41 16.04 6.51
C GLU A 61 -8.58 14.55 6.15
N ARG A 62 -8.09 14.11 4.98
CA ARG A 62 -8.10 12.68 4.62
C ARG A 62 -7.37 11.84 5.66
N SER A 63 -6.20 12.29 6.10
CA SER A 63 -5.39 11.60 7.11
C SER A 63 -6.11 11.52 8.45
N GLN A 64 -6.79 12.57 8.86
CA GLN A 64 -7.59 12.59 10.09
C GLN A 64 -8.76 11.60 10.02
N LEU A 65 -9.54 11.58 8.92
CA LEU A 65 -10.64 10.64 8.76
C LEU A 65 -10.17 9.19 8.79
N VAL A 66 -9.03 8.90 8.15
CA VAL A 66 -8.39 7.58 8.19
C VAL A 66 -7.95 7.23 9.60
N GLN A 67 -7.33 8.16 10.32
CA GLN A 67 -6.86 7.93 11.69
C GLN A 67 -8.02 7.65 12.65
N ILE A 68 -9.10 8.42 12.54
CA ILE A 68 -10.32 8.19 13.34
C ILE A 68 -10.87 6.81 13.04
N ALA A 69 -11.03 6.45 11.77
CA ALA A 69 -11.55 5.14 11.38
C ALA A 69 -10.67 3.98 11.88
N ASN A 70 -9.33 4.11 11.78
CA ASN A 70 -8.41 3.11 12.30
C ASN A 70 -8.47 2.99 13.82
N THR A 71 -8.61 4.10 14.53
CA THR A 71 -8.78 4.09 15.99
C THR A 71 -10.05 3.34 16.40
N LEU A 72 -11.18 3.66 15.77
CA LEU A 72 -12.46 3.00 16.01
C LEU A 72 -12.40 1.50 15.67
N PHE A 73 -11.79 1.16 14.54
CA PHE A 73 -11.57 -0.23 14.14
C PHE A 73 -10.76 -1.02 15.19
N ASN A 74 -9.68 -0.44 15.71
CA ASN A 74 -8.85 -1.07 16.72
C ASN A 74 -9.55 -1.19 18.08
N GLN A 75 -10.49 -0.30 18.39
CA GLN A 75 -11.36 -0.36 19.55
C GLN A 75 -12.51 -1.34 19.40
N GLY A 76 -12.72 -1.90 18.20
CA GLY A 76 -13.83 -2.80 17.88
C GLY A 76 -15.12 -2.09 17.49
N ASP A 77 -15.14 -0.75 17.47
CA ASP A 77 -16.28 0.03 16.93
C ASP A 77 -16.25 0.02 15.41
N LEU A 78 -16.68 -1.12 14.85
CA LEU A 78 -16.72 -1.32 13.40
C LEU A 78 -17.78 -0.44 12.73
N THR A 79 -18.84 -0.07 13.43
CA THR A 79 -19.90 0.80 12.92
C THR A 79 -19.39 2.23 12.77
N GLY A 80 -18.77 2.78 13.80
CA GLY A 80 -18.17 4.10 13.74
C GLY A 80 -17.04 4.19 12.70
N ALA A 81 -16.23 3.12 12.56
CA ALA A 81 -15.18 3.04 11.53
C ALA A 81 -15.81 3.07 10.13
N GLU A 82 -16.88 2.28 9.87
CA GLU A 82 -17.59 2.26 8.59
C GLU A 82 -18.15 3.66 8.25
N GLU A 83 -18.82 4.33 9.19
CA GLU A 83 -19.39 5.65 8.97
C GLU A 83 -18.34 6.69 8.55
N ASN A 84 -17.20 6.71 9.25
CA ASN A 84 -16.11 7.64 8.93
C ASN A 84 -15.46 7.34 7.57
N LEU A 85 -15.30 6.05 7.21
CA LEU A 85 -14.78 5.67 5.91
C LEU A 85 -15.77 5.97 4.77
N ARG A 86 -17.08 5.82 4.99
CA ARG A 86 -18.09 6.23 4.02
C ARG A 86 -18.08 7.76 3.79
N LYS A 87 -17.88 8.55 4.85
CA LYS A 87 -17.65 10.01 4.72
C LYS A 87 -16.39 10.28 3.90
N LEU A 88 -15.30 9.56 4.17
CA LEU A 88 -14.04 9.69 3.45
C LEU A 88 -14.21 9.41 1.94
N VAL A 89 -14.77 8.26 1.57
CA VAL A 89 -14.92 7.89 0.15
C VAL A 89 -15.96 8.74 -0.59
N LYS A 90 -16.96 9.25 0.11
CA LYS A 90 -17.92 10.22 -0.45
C LYS A 90 -17.27 11.56 -0.77
N LYS A 91 -16.39 12.03 0.12
CA LYS A 91 -15.70 13.33 -0.04
C LYS A 91 -14.51 13.23 -1.00
N TYR A 92 -13.84 12.08 -1.01
CA TYR A 92 -12.64 11.82 -1.81
C TYR A 92 -12.81 10.56 -2.68
N PRO A 93 -13.68 10.62 -3.72
CA PRO A 93 -14.07 9.43 -4.50
C PRO A 93 -12.94 8.83 -5.35
N ASP A 94 -11.82 9.54 -5.51
CA ASP A 94 -10.65 9.05 -6.23
C ASP A 94 -9.51 8.61 -5.31
N TYR A 95 -9.81 8.36 -4.02
CA TYR A 95 -8.83 7.91 -3.04
C TYR A 95 -8.94 6.39 -2.79
N PRO A 96 -8.15 5.54 -3.48
CA PRO A 96 -8.28 4.08 -3.44
C PRO A 96 -8.08 3.49 -2.05
N PHE A 97 -7.22 4.11 -1.22
CA PHE A 97 -6.98 3.67 0.16
C PHE A 97 -8.25 3.72 1.02
N GLY A 98 -9.12 4.71 0.82
CA GLY A 98 -10.39 4.82 1.55
C GLY A 98 -11.31 3.62 1.30
N TYR A 99 -11.44 3.21 0.04
CA TYR A 99 -12.22 2.02 -0.34
C TYR A 99 -11.59 0.73 0.19
N TYR A 100 -10.28 0.60 0.14
CA TYR A 100 -9.57 -0.54 0.73
C TYR A 100 -9.83 -0.65 2.23
N GLN A 101 -9.74 0.45 2.98
CA GLN A 101 -10.03 0.46 4.41
C GLN A 101 -11.50 0.18 4.72
N LEU A 102 -12.43 0.70 3.91
CA LEU A 102 -13.86 0.39 4.04
C LEU A 102 -14.11 -1.11 3.81
N GLY A 103 -13.48 -1.70 2.79
CA GLY A 103 -13.51 -3.14 2.55
C GLY A 103 -13.02 -3.95 3.75
N ASN A 104 -11.91 -3.52 4.41
CA ASN A 104 -11.40 -4.18 5.62
C ASN A 104 -12.41 -4.16 6.77
N VAL A 105 -13.07 -3.02 7.00
CA VAL A 105 -14.11 -2.88 8.04
C VAL A 105 -15.31 -3.77 7.74
N LEU A 106 -15.81 -3.73 6.49
CA LEU A 106 -16.95 -4.55 6.06
C LEU A 106 -16.65 -6.06 6.16
N PHE A 107 -15.44 -6.46 5.78
CA PHE A 107 -15.02 -7.85 5.94
C PHE A 107 -15.01 -8.28 7.40
N ARG A 108 -14.49 -7.44 8.29
CA ARG A 108 -14.49 -7.69 9.74
C ARG A 108 -15.89 -7.77 10.34
N GLN A 109 -16.87 -7.06 9.76
CA GLN A 109 -18.27 -7.15 10.10
C GLN A 109 -18.98 -8.40 9.52
N GLY A 110 -18.28 -9.22 8.71
CA GLY A 110 -18.87 -10.37 8.01
C GLY A 110 -19.63 -10.00 6.73
N LYS A 111 -19.66 -8.73 6.32
CA LYS A 111 -20.30 -8.22 5.10
C LYS A 111 -19.41 -8.49 3.88
N LYS A 112 -19.23 -9.78 3.54
CA LYS A 112 -18.22 -10.22 2.56
C LYS A 112 -18.45 -9.66 1.17
N GLU A 113 -19.68 -9.66 0.67
CA GLU A 113 -20.04 -9.17 -0.65
C GLU A 113 -19.82 -7.66 -0.80
N ASP A 114 -20.10 -6.91 0.26
CA ASP A 114 -19.85 -5.47 0.26
C ASP A 114 -18.34 -5.18 0.34
N ALA A 115 -17.58 -5.97 1.11
CA ALA A 115 -16.12 -5.87 1.14
C ALA A 115 -15.51 -6.12 -0.27
N ILE A 116 -16.00 -7.12 -1.01
CA ILE A 116 -15.58 -7.38 -2.40
C ILE A 116 -15.78 -6.13 -3.25
N LYS A 117 -16.97 -5.51 -3.24
CA LYS A 117 -17.28 -4.30 -4.02
C LYS A 117 -16.32 -3.16 -3.72
N GLU A 118 -16.02 -2.96 -2.44
CA GLU A 118 -15.11 -1.87 -2.04
C GLU A 118 -13.65 -2.14 -2.45
N TYR A 119 -13.16 -3.40 -2.34
CA TYR A 119 -11.84 -3.75 -2.85
C TYR A 119 -11.74 -3.64 -4.37
N GLU A 120 -12.77 -4.07 -5.10
CA GLU A 120 -12.85 -3.89 -6.56
C GLU A 120 -12.86 -2.42 -6.94
N THR A 121 -13.55 -1.57 -6.16
CA THR A 121 -13.54 -0.11 -6.35
C THR A 121 -12.14 0.45 -6.11
N ALA A 122 -11.44 0.03 -5.06
CA ALA A 122 -10.06 0.42 -4.79
C ALA A 122 -9.13 0.04 -5.96
N ILE A 123 -9.28 -1.18 -6.50
CA ILE A 123 -8.54 -1.68 -7.66
C ILE A 123 -8.87 -0.89 -8.93
N LYS A 124 -10.15 -0.55 -9.15
CA LYS A 124 -10.57 0.29 -10.28
C LYS A 124 -9.95 1.68 -10.22
N LYS A 125 -9.81 2.26 -9.01
CA LYS A 125 -9.16 3.55 -8.80
C LYS A 125 -7.63 3.48 -8.90
N ASN A 126 -7.04 2.36 -8.53
CA ASN A 126 -5.61 2.09 -8.66
C ASN A 126 -5.36 0.63 -9.03
N SER A 127 -5.20 0.34 -10.31
CA SER A 127 -4.97 -1.02 -10.82
C SER A 127 -3.63 -1.65 -10.36
N LYS A 128 -2.73 -0.86 -9.75
CA LYS A 128 -1.47 -1.33 -9.16
C LYS A 128 -1.53 -1.43 -7.63
N TYR A 129 -2.73 -1.57 -7.06
CA TYR A 129 -2.90 -1.62 -5.61
C TYR A 129 -2.83 -3.07 -5.09
N ALA A 130 -1.62 -3.60 -4.93
CA ALA A 130 -1.37 -4.99 -4.51
C ALA A 130 -2.09 -5.38 -3.21
N LEU A 131 -2.20 -4.46 -2.23
CA LEU A 131 -2.91 -4.71 -0.97
C LEU A 131 -4.39 -5.02 -1.19
N ALA A 132 -5.06 -4.30 -2.10
CA ALA A 132 -6.47 -4.53 -2.38
C ALA A 132 -6.70 -5.86 -3.09
N TYR A 133 -5.81 -6.27 -4.01
CA TYR A 133 -5.86 -7.60 -4.61
C TYR A 133 -5.68 -8.70 -3.58
N ASN A 134 -4.71 -8.56 -2.68
CA ASN A 134 -4.52 -9.55 -1.61
C ASN A 134 -5.73 -9.63 -0.68
N ALA A 135 -6.30 -8.49 -0.25
CA ALA A 135 -7.48 -8.46 0.59
C ALA A 135 -8.70 -9.09 -0.09
N LEU A 136 -8.91 -8.81 -1.38
CA LEU A 136 -9.95 -9.47 -2.18
C LEU A 136 -9.77 -10.98 -2.22
N GLY A 137 -8.53 -11.46 -2.36
CA GLY A 137 -8.20 -12.88 -2.31
C GLY A 137 -8.54 -13.52 -0.96
N VAL A 138 -8.28 -12.81 0.14
CA VAL A 138 -8.65 -13.28 1.49
C VAL A 138 -10.17 -13.44 1.61
N VAL A 139 -10.97 -12.54 1.04
CA VAL A 139 -12.44 -12.69 1.05
C VAL A 139 -12.85 -13.91 0.25
N PHE A 140 -12.32 -14.13 -0.96
CA PHE A 140 -12.61 -15.31 -1.76
C PHE A 140 -12.20 -16.61 -1.04
N ALA A 141 -11.02 -16.64 -0.44
CA ALA A 141 -10.57 -17.79 0.35
C ALA A 141 -11.50 -18.07 1.53
N SER A 142 -11.98 -17.03 2.23
CA SER A 142 -12.97 -17.18 3.31
C SER A 142 -14.33 -17.73 2.88
N GLN A 143 -14.60 -17.72 1.58
CA GLN A 143 -15.77 -18.31 0.93
C GLN A 143 -15.45 -19.66 0.25
N GLN A 144 -14.25 -20.20 0.47
CA GLN A 144 -13.73 -21.42 -0.19
C GLN A 144 -13.66 -21.32 -1.72
N ARG A 145 -13.62 -20.10 -2.26
CA ARG A 145 -13.49 -19.83 -3.70
C ARG A 145 -12.00 -19.79 -4.07
N TRP A 146 -11.35 -20.96 -3.92
CA TRP A 146 -9.90 -21.10 -3.94
C TRP A 146 -9.24 -20.64 -5.24
N GLU A 147 -9.83 -21.01 -6.41
CA GLU A 147 -9.31 -20.62 -7.73
C GLU A 147 -9.31 -19.09 -7.91
N GLN A 148 -10.40 -18.45 -7.46
CA GLN A 148 -10.51 -16.99 -7.54
C GLN A 148 -9.53 -16.33 -6.59
N ALA A 149 -9.35 -16.88 -5.39
CA ALA A 149 -8.37 -16.40 -4.42
C ALA A 149 -6.95 -16.46 -5.01
N VAL A 150 -6.53 -17.61 -5.55
CA VAL A 150 -5.21 -17.78 -6.19
C VAL A 150 -5.03 -16.78 -7.33
N SER A 151 -6.04 -16.60 -8.19
CA SER A 151 -5.99 -15.68 -9.32
C SER A 151 -5.72 -14.24 -8.89
N VAL A 152 -6.41 -13.74 -7.85
CA VAL A 152 -6.23 -12.36 -7.40
C VAL A 152 -4.96 -12.17 -6.55
N TYR A 153 -4.53 -13.18 -5.78
CA TYR A 153 -3.23 -13.15 -5.13
C TYR A 153 -2.08 -13.10 -6.14
N GLN A 154 -2.21 -13.83 -7.26
CA GLN A 154 -1.22 -13.75 -8.33
C GLN A 154 -1.14 -12.36 -8.95
N LYS A 155 -2.27 -11.64 -9.08
CA LYS A 155 -2.27 -10.22 -9.50
C LYS A 155 -1.54 -9.34 -8.49
N ALA A 156 -1.71 -9.58 -7.18
CA ALA A 156 -0.94 -8.88 -6.15
C ALA A 156 0.56 -9.11 -6.29
N LEU A 157 0.99 -10.36 -6.58
CA LEU A 157 2.39 -10.71 -6.79
C LEU A 157 2.97 -10.16 -8.11
N ASN A 158 2.17 -10.05 -9.16
CA ASN A 158 2.60 -9.43 -10.41
C ASN A 158 2.91 -7.93 -10.22
N ILE A 159 2.22 -7.27 -9.26
CA ILE A 159 2.46 -5.88 -8.88
C ILE A 159 3.62 -5.76 -7.91
N ASN A 160 3.66 -6.61 -6.88
CA ASN A 160 4.71 -6.68 -5.88
C ASN A 160 5.23 -8.13 -5.74
N PRO A 161 6.28 -8.52 -6.46
CA PRO A 161 6.85 -9.88 -6.40
C PRO A 161 7.37 -10.28 -5.01
N ASN A 162 7.69 -9.30 -4.14
CA ASN A 162 8.19 -9.52 -2.78
C ASN A 162 7.09 -9.46 -1.71
N TYR A 163 5.84 -9.72 -2.09
CA TYR A 163 4.71 -9.72 -1.16
C TYR A 163 4.58 -11.10 -0.48
N GLY A 164 5.36 -11.34 0.57
CA GLY A 164 5.42 -12.61 1.31
C GLY A 164 4.06 -13.06 1.85
N ASP A 165 3.22 -12.13 2.35
CA ASP A 165 1.88 -12.48 2.84
C ASP A 165 0.98 -13.01 1.70
N ALA A 166 1.05 -12.48 0.49
CA ALA A 166 0.30 -13.00 -0.66
C ALA A 166 0.75 -14.41 -1.05
N LEU A 167 2.07 -14.71 -1.00
CA LEU A 167 2.59 -16.06 -1.21
C LEU A 167 2.12 -17.04 -0.14
N THR A 168 2.06 -16.63 1.11
CA THR A 168 1.52 -17.44 2.20
C THR A 168 0.04 -17.76 1.97
N ASN A 169 -0.75 -16.76 1.55
CA ASN A 169 -2.16 -16.93 1.24
C ASN A 169 -2.39 -17.84 0.01
N ILE A 170 -1.55 -17.73 -1.02
CA ILE A 170 -1.56 -18.66 -2.17
C ILE A 170 -1.27 -20.08 -1.70
N ALA A 171 -0.27 -20.26 -0.85
CA ALA A 171 0.08 -21.58 -0.35
C ALA A 171 -1.10 -22.25 0.38
N GLN A 172 -1.80 -21.50 1.23
CA GLN A 172 -2.99 -21.99 1.88
C GLN A 172 -4.07 -22.40 0.86
N ALA A 173 -4.38 -21.54 -0.12
CA ALA A 173 -5.39 -21.84 -1.13
C ALA A 173 -5.02 -23.06 -2.00
N LEU A 174 -3.74 -23.21 -2.36
CA LEU A 174 -3.23 -24.37 -3.09
C LEU A 174 -3.29 -25.65 -2.26
N TRP A 175 -3.02 -25.56 -0.96
CA TRP A 175 -3.13 -26.70 -0.05
C TRP A 175 -4.57 -27.21 0.02
N GLU A 176 -5.55 -26.31 0.15
CA GLU A 176 -6.98 -26.64 0.17
C GLU A 176 -7.47 -27.26 -1.16
N GLN A 177 -6.78 -26.96 -2.27
CA GLN A 177 -7.02 -27.58 -3.58
C GLN A 177 -6.29 -28.93 -3.75
N GLY A 178 -5.51 -29.37 -2.76
CA GLY A 178 -4.69 -30.59 -2.85
C GLY A 178 -3.37 -30.43 -3.62
N ASN A 179 -3.02 -29.22 -4.04
CA ASN A 179 -1.79 -28.88 -4.78
C ASN A 179 -0.62 -28.71 -3.81
N ARG A 180 -0.28 -29.78 -3.07
CA ARG A 180 0.66 -29.75 -1.94
C ARG A 180 2.06 -29.26 -2.31
N LYS A 181 2.61 -29.73 -3.44
CA LYS A 181 3.95 -29.37 -3.89
C LYS A 181 4.07 -27.85 -4.16
N GLU A 182 3.08 -27.31 -4.85
CA GLU A 182 3.02 -25.89 -5.18
C GLU A 182 2.80 -25.03 -3.92
N ALA A 183 2.02 -25.53 -2.95
CA ALA A 183 1.82 -24.88 -1.67
C ALA A 183 3.13 -24.78 -0.89
N ILE A 184 3.90 -25.87 -0.77
CA ILE A 184 5.21 -25.89 -0.12
C ILE A 184 6.18 -24.96 -0.82
N ALA A 185 6.26 -24.98 -2.16
CA ALA A 185 7.12 -24.09 -2.93
C ALA A 185 6.77 -22.60 -2.72
N SER A 186 5.48 -22.28 -2.56
CA SER A 186 5.02 -20.92 -2.28
C SER A 186 5.42 -20.47 -0.88
N LEU A 187 5.34 -21.35 0.13
CA LEU A 187 5.81 -21.07 1.50
C LEU A 187 7.32 -20.87 1.55
N GLU A 188 8.10 -21.67 0.82
CA GLU A 188 9.56 -21.51 0.76
C GLU A 188 9.97 -20.17 0.14
N LYS A 189 9.27 -19.72 -0.91
CA LYS A 189 9.43 -18.37 -1.45
C LYS A 189 9.08 -17.29 -0.44
N ALA A 190 7.94 -17.43 0.27
CA ALA A 190 7.53 -16.50 1.30
C ALA A 190 8.58 -16.40 2.43
N LEU A 191 9.12 -17.55 2.87
CA LEU A 191 10.17 -17.64 3.89
C LEU A 191 11.41 -16.85 3.49
N ASN A 192 11.88 -17.01 2.26
CA ASN A 192 13.04 -16.27 1.75
C ASN A 192 12.81 -14.76 1.74
N ILE A 193 11.58 -14.33 1.36
CA ILE A 193 11.21 -12.92 1.39
C ILE A 193 11.19 -12.40 2.84
N PHE A 194 10.56 -13.12 3.77
CA PHE A 194 10.52 -12.69 5.18
C PHE A 194 11.91 -12.66 5.82
N LYS A 195 12.81 -13.59 5.44
CA LYS A 195 14.23 -13.56 5.86
C LYS A 195 14.94 -12.31 5.34
N SER A 196 14.73 -11.94 4.08
CA SER A 196 15.32 -10.71 3.52
C SER A 196 14.76 -9.42 4.14
N GLN A 197 13.56 -9.48 4.71
CA GLN A 197 12.87 -8.36 5.39
C GLN A 197 13.06 -8.37 6.91
N ASP A 198 13.81 -9.33 7.47
CA ASP A 198 14.03 -9.55 8.91
C ASP A 198 12.72 -9.68 9.73
N ARG A 199 11.69 -10.30 9.15
CA ARG A 199 10.37 -10.48 9.79
C ARG A 199 10.35 -11.75 10.63
N GLN A 200 11.04 -11.74 11.77
CA GLN A 200 11.32 -12.90 12.63
C GLN A 200 10.08 -13.71 13.02
N GLU A 201 8.97 -13.07 13.34
CA GLU A 201 7.73 -13.77 13.70
C GLU A 201 7.16 -14.56 12.51
N LYS A 202 7.13 -13.95 11.32
CA LYS A 202 6.68 -14.62 10.09
C LYS A 202 7.60 -15.78 9.69
N ILE A 203 8.90 -15.60 9.88
CA ILE A 203 9.90 -16.66 9.65
C ILE A 203 9.56 -17.88 10.50
N ARG A 204 9.41 -17.70 11.82
CA ARG A 204 9.08 -18.82 12.73
C ARG A 204 7.76 -19.50 12.38
N GLN A 205 6.72 -18.70 12.05
CA GLN A 205 5.42 -19.24 11.63
C GLN A 205 5.54 -20.11 10.37
N ILE A 206 6.23 -19.63 9.33
CA ILE A 206 6.37 -20.38 8.07
C ILE A 206 7.27 -21.60 8.25
N GLU A 207 8.36 -21.51 9.00
CA GLU A 207 9.23 -22.65 9.28
C GLU A 207 8.47 -23.77 10.03
N GLN A 208 7.61 -23.40 10.98
CA GLN A 208 6.77 -24.39 11.67
C GLN A 208 5.78 -25.05 10.70
N ILE A 209 5.06 -24.25 9.90
CA ILE A 209 4.13 -24.79 8.90
C ILE A 209 4.84 -25.75 7.93
N LEU A 210 5.98 -25.35 7.40
CA LEU A 210 6.77 -26.20 6.48
C LEU A 210 7.21 -27.51 7.14
N LYS A 211 7.61 -27.48 8.41
CA LYS A 211 7.96 -28.66 9.19
C LYS A 211 6.76 -29.61 9.32
N ASP A 212 5.59 -29.08 9.68
CA ASP A 212 4.39 -29.88 9.90
C ASP A 212 3.90 -30.52 8.60
N LEU A 213 3.92 -29.76 7.49
CA LEU A 213 3.51 -30.25 6.18
C LEU A 213 4.45 -31.36 5.66
N LYS A 214 5.77 -31.19 5.83
CA LYS A 214 6.76 -32.19 5.40
C LYS A 214 6.71 -33.46 6.26
N ALA A 215 6.40 -33.35 7.54
CA ALA A 215 6.22 -34.50 8.43
C ALA A 215 4.96 -35.30 8.10
N GLY A 216 3.86 -34.63 7.68
CA GLY A 216 2.62 -35.29 7.26
C GLY A 216 2.70 -36.01 5.91
N ASP A 217 3.69 -35.67 5.08
CA ASP A 217 3.96 -36.33 3.77
C ASP A 217 5.00 -37.47 3.88
N ASP A 218 5.55 -37.75 5.07
CA ASP A 218 6.53 -38.84 5.28
C ASP A 218 5.79 -40.19 5.40
N PRO A 219 5.89 -41.10 4.40
CA PRO A 219 5.21 -42.39 4.43
C PRO A 219 5.74 -43.34 5.52
N SER A 220 6.83 -42.97 6.22
CA SER A 220 7.41 -43.76 7.30
C SER A 220 6.72 -43.55 8.66
N ILE A 221 5.79 -42.60 8.77
CA ILE A 221 5.11 -42.22 10.03
C ILE A 221 3.64 -42.71 10.04
N SER A 222 3.13 -43.35 8.99
CA SER A 222 1.78 -43.93 8.88
C SER A 222 1.70 -45.41 9.29
#